data_ee3c1b38632bab41b1dc763229727ae4
#
_entry.id   ee3c1b38632bab41b1dc763229727ae4
#
_cell.length_a   1.000
_cell.length_b   1.000
_cell.length_c   1.000
_cell.angle_alpha   90.00
_cell.angle_beta   90.00
_cell.angle_gamma   90.00
#
_symmetry.space_group_name_H-M   'P 1'
#
loop_
_entity.id
_entity.type
_entity.pdbx_description
1 polymer ?
#
loop_
_entity_poly.entity_id
_entity_poly.type
_entity_poly.pdbx_seq_one_letter_code
_entity_poly.pdbx_strand_id
1 'polypeptide(L)'
;MKQSIRLALVSALALVLCLVPGKYTFADSVSVKPFLAFGADLSTKEKAQVMKQFGITNEELADYQTITVTNKEEHQYLDEYLASKVIGTRALSSVMIEEADAGSGIEVETHNISFCSKEMYTNALVTAGISDAKVTVAGPFP
;
A
#
# COMPACT_ATOMS: atom_id res chain seq x y z
N MET A 1 10.01 14.58 16.39
CA MET A 1 8.74 14.62 15.65
C MET A 1 8.84 14.03 14.24
N LYS A 2 9.75 14.49 13.38
CA LYS A 2 9.93 13.94 12.02
C LYS A 2 10.36 12.46 11.99
N GLN A 3 11.18 12.00 12.94
CA GLN A 3 11.64 10.61 13.02
C GLN A 3 10.53 9.65 13.50
N SER A 4 9.70 10.08 14.45
CA SER A 4 8.59 9.28 14.97
C SER A 4 7.50 9.08 13.93
N ILE A 5 7.22 10.10 13.12
CA ILE A 5 6.25 10.04 12.01
C ILE A 5 6.74 9.08 10.91
N ARG A 6 8.05 9.08 10.63
CA ARG A 6 8.66 8.14 9.67
C ARG A 6 8.56 6.69 10.14
N LEU A 7 8.78 6.45 11.43
CA LEU A 7 8.67 5.12 12.04
C LEU A 7 7.22 4.61 12.03
N ALA A 8 6.25 5.48 12.27
CA ALA A 8 4.83 5.16 12.29
C ALA A 8 4.29 4.78 10.90
N LEU A 9 4.69 5.50 9.88
CA LEU A 9 4.29 5.22 8.50
C LEU A 9 4.96 3.95 7.95
N VAL A 10 6.19 3.69 8.35
CA VAL A 10 6.90 2.44 8.09
C VAL A 10 6.16 1.27 8.72
N SER A 11 5.66 1.42 9.96
CA SER A 11 4.90 0.37 10.63
C SER A 11 3.51 0.14 10.00
N ALA A 12 2.84 1.19 9.53
CA ALA A 12 1.54 1.06 8.88
C ALA A 12 1.61 0.33 7.54
N LEU A 13 2.61 0.62 6.71
CA LEU A 13 2.79 -0.10 5.45
C LEU A 13 3.32 -1.52 5.66
N ALA A 14 4.26 -1.71 6.59
CA ALA A 14 4.73 -3.04 7.00
C ALA A 14 3.59 -3.88 7.56
N LEU A 15 2.60 -3.24 8.21
CA LEU A 15 1.46 -3.92 8.80
C LEU A 15 0.42 -4.34 7.77
N VAL A 16 0.18 -3.55 6.73
CA VAL A 16 -0.63 -3.96 5.57
C VAL A 16 -0.03 -5.22 4.94
N LEU A 17 1.28 -5.33 4.92
CA LEU A 17 2.00 -6.53 4.45
C LEU A 17 1.97 -7.68 5.47
N CYS A 18 1.86 -7.41 6.78
CA CYS A 18 1.82 -8.43 7.84
C CYS A 18 0.42 -8.97 8.13
N LEU A 19 -0.65 -8.26 7.75
CA LEU A 19 -2.04 -8.70 7.93
C LEU A 19 -2.48 -9.78 6.95
N VAL A 20 -1.63 -10.15 6.01
CA VAL A 20 -1.90 -11.27 5.11
C VAL A 20 -1.58 -12.57 5.87
N PRO A 21 -2.58 -13.37 6.29
CA PRO A 21 -2.31 -14.66 6.91
C PRO A 21 -1.82 -15.63 5.84
N GLY A 22 -0.53 -15.81 5.77
CA GLY A 22 0.06 -16.76 4.85
C GLY A 22 1.49 -16.42 4.49
N LYS A 23 2.35 -17.35 4.66
CA LYS A 23 3.77 -17.38 4.35
C LYS A 23 4.09 -16.82 2.95
N TYR A 24 4.16 -15.50 2.82
CA TYR A 24 4.68 -14.88 1.60
C TYR A 24 6.17 -14.66 1.76
N THR A 25 6.93 -15.70 1.52
CA THR A 25 8.34 -15.56 1.20
C THR A 25 8.43 -15.20 -0.29
N PHE A 26 8.76 -13.96 -0.61
CA PHE A 26 9.15 -13.55 -1.97
C PHE A 26 10.44 -14.24 -2.46
N ALA A 27 10.84 -15.35 -1.85
CA ALA A 27 12.15 -15.95 -1.99
C ALA A 27 12.18 -17.24 -2.79
N ASP A 28 11.10 -17.63 -3.48
CA ASP A 28 11.15 -18.80 -4.37
C ASP A 28 10.34 -18.54 -5.65
N SER A 29 10.85 -19.00 -6.76
CA SER A 29 10.39 -18.81 -8.15
C SER A 29 8.98 -19.37 -8.47
N VAL A 30 8.07 -19.22 -7.52
CA VAL A 30 6.64 -19.39 -7.74
C VAL A 30 6.14 -18.03 -8.21
N SER A 31 5.52 -17.98 -9.37
CA SER A 31 4.80 -16.80 -9.86
C SER A 31 3.81 -16.32 -8.79
N VAL A 32 4.27 -15.37 -7.97
CA VAL A 32 3.42 -14.77 -6.93
C VAL A 32 2.52 -13.77 -7.63
N LYS A 33 1.22 -13.93 -7.45
CA LYS A 33 0.26 -12.94 -7.97
C LYS A 33 0.62 -11.56 -7.42
N PRO A 34 0.59 -10.50 -8.24
CA PRO A 34 0.75 -9.15 -7.76
C PRO A 34 -0.34 -8.81 -6.74
N PHE A 35 -0.06 -7.87 -5.87
CA PHE A 35 -0.86 -7.57 -4.70
C PHE A 35 -1.57 -6.23 -4.82
N LEU A 36 -2.83 -6.19 -4.40
CA LEU A 36 -3.65 -4.99 -4.31
C LEU A 36 -4.24 -4.83 -2.90
N ALA A 37 -4.08 -3.66 -2.32
CA ALA A 37 -4.83 -3.25 -1.14
C ALA A 37 -5.69 -2.03 -1.46
N PHE A 38 -7.00 -2.14 -1.27
CA PHE A 38 -7.94 -1.03 -1.45
C PHE A 38 -8.40 -0.47 -0.12
N GLY A 39 -8.55 0.85 -0.04
CA GLY A 39 -9.28 1.48 1.05
C GLY A 39 -10.75 1.02 1.07
N ALA A 40 -11.24 0.62 2.24
CA ALA A 40 -12.59 0.06 2.40
C ALA A 40 -13.71 1.08 2.12
N ASP A 41 -13.42 2.36 2.30
CA ASP A 41 -14.41 3.43 2.19
C ASP A 41 -14.47 4.08 0.80
N LEU A 42 -13.78 3.50 -0.18
CA LEU A 42 -13.89 3.91 -1.58
C LEU A 42 -15.30 3.64 -2.11
N SER A 43 -15.95 4.67 -2.62
CA SER A 43 -17.15 4.50 -3.44
C SER A 43 -16.78 3.81 -4.76
N THR A 44 -17.77 3.31 -5.49
CA THR A 44 -17.57 2.67 -6.79
C THR A 44 -16.82 3.59 -7.77
N LYS A 45 -17.16 4.89 -7.78
CA LYS A 45 -16.50 5.89 -8.64
C LYS A 45 -15.06 6.14 -8.22
N GLU A 46 -14.80 6.26 -6.92
CA GLU A 46 -13.46 6.46 -6.36
C GLU A 46 -12.58 5.24 -6.63
N LYS A 47 -13.11 4.03 -6.45
CA LYS A 47 -12.40 2.79 -6.78
C LYS A 47 -12.05 2.70 -8.26
N ALA A 48 -12.96 3.06 -9.15
CA ALA A 48 -12.68 3.10 -10.57
C ALA A 48 -11.58 4.11 -10.93
N GLN A 49 -11.53 5.26 -10.23
CA GLN A 49 -10.47 6.24 -10.41
C GLN A 49 -9.10 5.70 -9.95
N VAL A 50 -9.06 5.04 -8.81
CA VAL A 50 -7.84 4.38 -8.30
C VAL A 50 -7.36 3.29 -9.26
N MET A 51 -8.26 2.44 -9.75
CA MET A 51 -7.92 1.40 -10.72
C MET A 51 -7.37 1.96 -12.02
N LYS A 52 -7.92 3.09 -12.50
CA LYS A 52 -7.38 3.81 -13.65
C LYS A 52 -5.96 4.29 -13.41
N GLN A 53 -5.65 4.77 -12.21
CA GLN A 53 -4.29 5.19 -11.83
C GLN A 53 -3.33 4.00 -11.76
N PHE A 54 -3.81 2.83 -11.35
CA PHE A 54 -3.05 1.59 -11.39
C PHE A 54 -2.88 1.03 -12.81
N GLY A 55 -3.67 1.49 -13.78
CA GLY A 55 -3.66 0.98 -15.15
C GLY A 55 -4.26 -0.41 -15.30
N ILE A 56 -5.19 -0.79 -14.42
CA ILE A 56 -5.85 -2.11 -14.41
C ILE A 56 -7.36 -1.99 -14.64
N THR A 57 -7.92 -3.03 -15.22
CA THR A 57 -9.37 -3.17 -15.47
C THR A 57 -10.03 -4.09 -14.43
N ASN A 58 -11.37 -4.12 -14.39
CA ASN A 58 -12.10 -5.02 -13.50
C ASN A 58 -11.84 -6.51 -13.81
N GLU A 59 -11.63 -6.82 -15.07
CA GLU A 59 -11.35 -8.18 -15.55
C GLU A 59 -10.00 -8.67 -15.03
N GLU A 60 -9.02 -7.79 -14.96
CA GLU A 60 -7.67 -8.09 -14.51
C GLU A 60 -7.55 -8.26 -12.98
N LEU A 61 -8.57 -7.83 -12.20
CA LEU A 61 -8.56 -7.99 -10.74
C LEU A 61 -8.39 -9.45 -10.29
N ALA A 62 -8.85 -10.42 -11.08
CA ALA A 62 -8.70 -11.84 -10.78
C ALA A 62 -7.24 -12.32 -10.78
N ASP A 63 -6.36 -11.58 -11.47
CA ASP A 63 -4.94 -11.88 -11.55
C ASP A 63 -4.15 -11.36 -10.35
N TYR A 64 -4.78 -10.54 -9.52
CA TYR A 64 -4.19 -9.94 -8.33
C TYR A 64 -4.68 -10.62 -7.06
N GLN A 65 -3.84 -10.63 -6.06
CA GLN A 65 -4.25 -10.90 -4.69
C GLN A 65 -4.74 -9.61 -4.07
N THR A 66 -6.02 -9.56 -3.71
CA THR A 66 -6.67 -8.33 -3.24
C THR A 66 -7.06 -8.42 -1.78
N ILE A 67 -6.74 -7.39 -1.01
CA ILE A 67 -7.25 -7.15 0.34
C ILE A 67 -7.92 -5.78 0.44
N THR A 68 -8.64 -5.58 1.53
CA THR A 68 -9.29 -4.30 1.85
C THR A 68 -8.82 -3.85 3.23
N VAL A 69 -8.45 -2.57 3.36
CA VAL A 69 -8.02 -1.94 4.60
C VAL A 69 -9.12 -1.00 5.09
N THR A 70 -9.56 -1.17 6.33
CA THR A 70 -10.60 -0.38 6.94
C THR A 70 -10.04 0.84 7.69
N ASN A 71 -10.81 1.90 7.81
CA ASN A 71 -10.45 3.06 8.63
C ASN A 71 -10.25 2.69 10.12
N LYS A 72 -10.97 1.68 10.61
CA LYS A 72 -10.75 1.14 11.95
C LYS A 72 -9.35 0.55 12.12
N GLU A 73 -8.86 -0.17 11.13
CA GLU A 73 -7.49 -0.70 11.13
C GLU A 73 -6.47 0.43 11.05
N GLU A 74 -6.68 1.45 10.21
CA GLU A 74 -5.82 2.63 10.16
C GLU A 74 -5.69 3.27 11.54
N HIS A 75 -6.81 3.52 12.24
CA HIS A 75 -6.80 4.07 13.59
C HIS A 75 -6.12 3.14 14.61
N GLN A 76 -6.39 1.84 14.54
CA GLN A 76 -5.78 0.86 15.45
C GLN A 76 -4.25 0.92 15.42
N TYR A 77 -3.67 1.17 14.26
CA TYR A 77 -2.22 1.14 14.09
C TYR A 77 -1.55 2.52 14.08
N LEU A 78 -2.30 3.57 13.80
CA LEU A 78 -1.75 4.90 13.61
C LEU A 78 -2.07 5.90 14.73
N ASP A 79 -3.10 5.67 15.56
CA ASP A 79 -3.53 6.61 16.62
C ASP A 79 -2.43 6.91 17.66
N GLU A 80 -1.49 5.99 17.87
CA GLU A 80 -0.33 6.26 18.74
C GLU A 80 0.66 7.28 18.16
N TYR A 81 0.68 7.42 16.85
CA TYR A 81 1.71 8.15 16.12
C TYR A 81 1.18 9.39 15.41
N LEU A 82 -0.08 9.38 15.03
CA LEU A 82 -0.74 10.44 14.28
C LEU A 82 -2.01 10.88 14.97
N ALA A 83 -2.27 12.18 14.93
CA ALA A 83 -3.56 12.69 15.40
C ALA A 83 -4.70 12.12 14.53
N SER A 84 -5.80 11.71 15.15
CA SER A 84 -6.97 11.09 14.46
C SER A 84 -7.51 11.94 13.31
N LYS A 85 -7.40 13.27 13.39
CA LYS A 85 -7.76 14.18 12.28
C LYS A 85 -6.87 14.05 11.05
N VAL A 86 -5.64 13.54 11.20
CA VAL A 86 -4.70 13.31 10.10
C VAL A 86 -5.01 11.99 9.42
N ILE A 87 -5.38 10.96 10.20
CA ILE A 87 -5.84 9.68 9.69
C ILE A 87 -7.18 9.86 8.96
N GLY A 88 -8.06 10.68 9.53
CA GLY A 88 -9.37 10.94 8.98
C GLY A 88 -10.41 9.88 9.34
N THR A 89 -11.52 9.89 8.62
CA THR A 89 -12.69 9.04 8.87
C THR A 89 -12.99 8.05 7.76
N ARG A 90 -12.17 8.00 6.73
CA ARG A 90 -12.33 7.15 5.54
C ARG A 90 -10.99 6.56 5.12
N ALA A 91 -10.95 5.26 4.93
CA ALA A 91 -9.83 4.56 4.30
C ALA A 91 -9.96 4.66 2.77
N LEU A 92 -9.16 5.51 2.16
CA LEU A 92 -9.23 5.83 0.73
C LEU A 92 -7.96 5.46 -0.03
N SER A 93 -6.81 5.50 0.62
CA SER A 93 -5.54 5.16 0.00
C SER A 93 -5.48 3.70 -0.39
N SER A 94 -4.89 3.43 -1.54
CA SER A 94 -4.78 2.09 -2.10
C SER A 94 -3.36 1.88 -2.63
N VAL A 95 -2.91 0.63 -2.63
CA VAL A 95 -1.57 0.28 -3.09
C VAL A 95 -1.58 -0.95 -3.98
N MET A 96 -0.79 -0.89 -5.05
CA MET A 96 -0.50 -2.01 -5.93
C MET A 96 0.99 -2.34 -5.82
N ILE A 97 1.31 -3.61 -5.60
CA ILE A 97 2.69 -4.11 -5.53
C ILE A 97 2.86 -5.21 -6.55
N GLU A 98 3.82 -5.03 -7.43
CA GLU A 98 4.20 -5.98 -8.47
C GLU A 98 5.64 -6.43 -8.24
N GLU A 99 5.93 -7.69 -8.52
CA GLU A 99 7.29 -8.21 -8.49
C GLU A 99 8.12 -7.52 -9.59
N ALA A 100 9.37 -7.22 -9.29
CA ALA A 100 10.33 -6.69 -10.24
C ALA A 100 11.52 -7.63 -10.39
N ASP A 101 12.28 -7.45 -11.44
CA ASP A 101 13.47 -8.27 -11.71
C ASP A 101 14.47 -8.20 -10.55
N ALA A 102 15.08 -9.34 -10.24
CA ALA A 102 16.09 -9.42 -9.18
C ALA A 102 17.22 -8.39 -9.41
N GLY A 103 17.50 -7.59 -8.39
CA GLY A 103 18.49 -6.53 -8.40
C GLY A 103 18.04 -5.20 -9.00
N SER A 104 16.76 -5.07 -9.42
CA SER A 104 16.21 -3.81 -9.95
C SER A 104 15.93 -2.78 -8.87
N GLY A 105 15.78 -3.21 -7.60
CA GLY A 105 15.43 -2.36 -6.48
C GLY A 105 13.93 -2.07 -6.40
N ILE A 106 13.58 -1.08 -5.58
CA ILE A 106 12.19 -0.68 -5.36
C ILE A 106 11.91 0.61 -6.11
N GLU A 107 10.94 0.57 -7.02
CA GLU A 107 10.40 1.75 -7.70
C GLU A 107 9.04 2.11 -7.09
N VAL A 108 8.86 3.35 -6.69
CA VAL A 108 7.60 3.85 -6.10
C VAL A 108 7.03 4.97 -6.94
N GLU A 109 5.77 4.82 -7.34
CA GLU A 109 4.96 5.84 -7.97
C GLU A 109 3.79 6.23 -7.06
N THR A 110 3.46 7.52 -6.99
CA THR A 110 2.36 8.02 -6.15
C THR A 110 1.42 8.90 -6.96
N HIS A 111 0.12 8.70 -6.76
CA HIS A 111 -0.95 9.50 -7.37
C HIS A 111 -1.86 10.06 -6.28
N ASN A 112 -2.01 11.38 -6.22
CA ASN A 112 -2.84 12.09 -5.24
C ASN A 112 -2.47 11.77 -3.77
N ILE A 113 -1.20 11.49 -3.51
CA ILE A 113 -0.64 11.26 -2.18
C ILE A 113 0.27 12.42 -1.82
N SER A 114 -0.12 13.22 -0.85
CA SER A 114 0.62 14.42 -0.44
C SER A 114 1.36 14.27 0.89
N PHE A 115 0.93 13.35 1.75
CA PHE A 115 1.47 13.21 3.10
C PHE A 115 2.73 12.34 3.17
N CYS A 116 2.79 11.28 2.37
CA CYS A 116 3.90 10.31 2.36
C CYS A 116 4.79 10.52 1.14
N SER A 117 6.10 10.52 1.36
CA SER A 117 7.07 10.55 0.26
C SER A 117 7.35 9.14 -0.29
N LYS A 118 7.89 9.07 -1.49
CA LYS A 118 8.32 7.79 -2.12
C LYS A 118 9.34 7.06 -1.25
N GLU A 119 10.26 7.79 -0.63
CA GLU A 119 11.29 7.24 0.25
C GLU A 119 10.69 6.58 1.49
N MET A 120 9.56 7.09 2.00
CA MET A 120 8.87 6.49 3.14
C MET A 120 8.31 5.12 2.78
N TYR A 121 7.72 4.97 1.61
CA TYR A 121 7.24 3.67 1.10
C TYR A 121 8.40 2.72 0.83
N THR A 122 9.46 3.19 0.19
CA THR A 122 10.67 2.39 -0.06
C THR A 122 11.25 1.85 1.25
N ASN A 123 11.40 2.70 2.26
CA ASN A 123 11.93 2.29 3.57
C ASN A 123 11.02 1.26 4.27
N ALA A 124 9.70 1.41 4.14
CA ALA A 124 8.75 0.45 4.70
C ALA A 124 8.88 -0.93 4.05
N LEU A 125 9.00 -0.98 2.73
CA LEU A 125 9.15 -2.22 1.96
C LEU A 125 10.47 -2.93 2.29
N VAL A 126 11.58 -2.18 2.33
CA VAL A 126 12.89 -2.72 2.74
C VAL A 126 12.81 -3.29 4.15
N THR A 127 12.15 -2.59 5.09
CA THR A 127 11.95 -3.08 6.46
C THR A 127 11.12 -4.36 6.50
N ALA A 128 10.17 -4.52 5.57
CA ALA A 128 9.37 -5.74 5.42
C ALA A 128 10.13 -6.88 4.69
N GLY A 129 11.38 -6.66 4.27
CA GLY A 129 12.21 -7.68 3.61
C GLY A 129 12.03 -7.73 2.09
N ILE A 130 11.42 -6.72 1.47
CA ILE A 130 11.25 -6.62 0.02
C ILE A 130 12.43 -5.85 -0.56
N SER A 131 13.10 -6.40 -1.55
CA SER A 131 14.27 -5.79 -2.21
C SER A 131 13.99 -5.31 -3.62
N ASP A 132 13.09 -5.97 -4.34
CA ASP A 132 12.81 -5.70 -5.75
C ASP A 132 11.30 -5.69 -5.98
N ALA A 133 10.74 -4.51 -6.22
CA ALA A 133 9.31 -4.35 -6.44
C ALA A 133 8.99 -3.06 -7.19
N LYS A 134 7.89 -3.07 -7.93
CA LYS A 134 7.23 -1.87 -8.43
C LYS A 134 5.98 -1.61 -7.61
N VAL A 135 5.88 -0.41 -7.03
CA VAL A 135 4.81 -0.03 -6.13
C VAL A 135 4.12 1.22 -6.64
N THR A 136 2.81 1.15 -6.75
CA THR A 136 1.98 2.32 -7.07
C THR A 136 1.03 2.57 -5.90
N VAL A 137 1.06 3.78 -5.36
CA VAL A 137 0.17 4.22 -4.27
C VAL A 137 -0.75 5.30 -4.81
N ALA A 138 -2.03 5.15 -4.60
CA ALA A 138 -3.03 6.05 -5.16
C ALA A 138 -4.12 6.46 -4.17
N GLY A 139 -4.47 7.75 -4.20
CA GLY A 139 -5.71 8.28 -3.65
C GLY A 139 -6.69 8.60 -4.77
N PRO A 140 -8.00 8.59 -4.53
CA PRO A 140 -9.01 8.86 -5.57
C PRO A 140 -9.05 10.33 -6.02
N PHE A 141 -8.53 11.23 -5.22
CA PHE A 141 -8.47 12.68 -5.51
C PHE A 141 -7.31 13.32 -4.74
N PRO A 142 -6.82 14.50 -5.17
CA PRO A 142 -5.77 15.26 -4.49
C PRO A 142 -6.14 15.69 -3.07
#